data_f4cb9900174a15c9d548d121830f0790
#
_entry.id   f4cb9900174a15c9d548d121830f0790
#
_cell.length_a   1.000
_cell.length_b   1.000
_cell.length_c   1.000
_cell.angle_alpha   90.00
_cell.angle_beta   90.00
_cell.angle_gamma   90.00
#
_symmetry.space_group_name_H-M   'P 1'
#
loop_
_entity.id
_entity.type
_entity.pdbx_description
1 polymer ?
#
loop_
_entity_poly.entity_id
_entity_poly.type
_entity_poly.pdbx_seq_one_letter_code
_entity_poly.pdbx_strand_id
1 'polypeptide(L)'
;LLSVLYERSLTRDEVTLYYEFDERQTNYYISACEYLGLITRGMNEARERVYSLTKEAAGLMGTCYKEKYLGLVKRILVRPVFYHVFFLSLFRREVPDKQAVIQVLKEFRPELSDSTLIRRSATVRGWIAWIWKLAKDG
;
A
#
# COMPACT_ATOMS: atom_id res chain seq x y z
N LEU A 1 -7.76 5.22 5.49
CA LEU A 1 -7.07 6.46 5.16
C LEU A 1 -7.62 7.11 3.88
N LEU A 2 -7.74 6.37 2.80
CA LEU A 2 -8.19 6.94 1.52
C LEU A 2 -9.59 7.55 1.60
N SER A 3 -10.50 6.94 2.35
CA SER A 3 -11.88 7.43 2.46
C SER A 3 -11.95 8.83 3.06
N VAL A 4 -11.14 9.12 4.08
CA VAL A 4 -11.11 10.45 4.70
C VAL A 4 -10.40 11.45 3.80
N LEU A 5 -9.32 11.05 3.15
CA LEU A 5 -8.59 11.90 2.22
C LEU A 5 -9.42 12.25 0.98
N TYR A 6 -10.39 11.41 0.63
CA TYR A 6 -11.35 11.71 -0.44
C TYR A 6 -12.19 12.96 -0.09
N GLU A 7 -12.46 13.16 1.18
CA GLU A 7 -13.25 14.31 1.65
C GLU A 7 -12.41 15.56 1.91
N ARG A 8 -11.18 15.39 2.43
CA ARG A 8 -10.30 16.50 2.79
C ARG A 8 -8.84 16.09 2.90
N SER A 9 -7.94 17.06 2.74
CA SER A 9 -6.51 16.87 3.01
C SER A 9 -6.25 16.85 4.51
N LEU A 10 -5.25 16.07 4.93
CA LEU A 10 -4.89 15.92 6.35
C LEU A 10 -3.39 16.09 6.53
N THR A 11 -2.99 16.68 7.67
CA THR A 11 -1.60 16.62 8.15
C THR A 11 -1.34 15.23 8.74
N ARG A 12 -0.05 14.91 8.97
CA ARG A 12 0.32 13.65 9.64
C ARG A 12 -0.32 13.54 11.02
N ASP A 13 -0.30 14.62 11.80
CA ASP A 13 -0.87 14.63 13.15
C ASP A 13 -2.38 14.44 13.12
N GLU A 14 -3.07 15.02 12.15
CA GLU A 14 -4.51 14.83 11.96
C GLU A 14 -4.83 13.37 11.63
N VAL A 15 -4.01 12.70 10.80
CA VAL A 15 -4.19 11.28 10.49
C VAL A 15 -4.01 10.44 11.76
N THR A 16 -2.97 10.72 12.53
CA THR A 16 -2.68 10.02 13.78
C THR A 16 -3.85 10.14 14.76
N LEU A 17 -4.37 11.33 14.92
CA LEU A 17 -5.48 11.61 15.82
C LEU A 17 -6.79 10.97 15.35
N TYR A 18 -7.11 11.12 14.07
CA TYR A 18 -8.38 10.64 13.50
C TYR A 18 -8.53 9.13 13.62
N TYR A 19 -7.45 8.37 13.33
CA TYR A 19 -7.49 6.91 13.37
C TYR A 19 -7.03 6.31 14.69
N GLU A 20 -6.64 7.15 15.65
CA GLU A 20 -6.07 6.70 16.92
C GLU A 20 -4.85 5.80 16.71
N PHE A 21 -4.06 6.10 15.69
CA PHE A 21 -2.82 5.38 15.40
C PHE A 21 -1.70 5.84 16.32
N ASP A 22 -0.68 5.00 16.48
CA ASP A 22 0.61 5.50 16.91
C ASP A 22 1.36 6.11 15.72
N GLU A 23 2.45 6.81 15.99
CA GLU A 23 3.24 7.48 14.95
C GLU A 23 3.77 6.49 13.90
N ARG A 24 4.15 5.30 14.31
CA ARG A 24 4.65 4.24 13.43
C ARG A 24 3.59 3.77 12.45
N GLN A 25 2.38 3.55 12.92
CA GLN A 25 1.25 3.15 12.07
C GLN A 25 0.91 4.24 11.05
N THR A 26 0.88 5.50 11.48
CA THR A 26 0.64 6.63 10.58
C THR A 26 1.68 6.66 9.46
N ASN A 27 2.96 6.54 9.81
CA ASN A 27 4.06 6.53 8.85
C ASN A 27 3.93 5.36 7.86
N TYR A 28 3.56 4.20 8.37
CA TYR A 28 3.36 3.01 7.52
C TYR A 28 2.28 3.24 6.47
N TYR A 29 1.09 3.69 6.88
CA TYR A 29 -0.02 3.87 5.95
C TYR A 29 0.23 4.99 4.94
N ILE A 30 0.82 6.09 5.37
CA ILE A 30 1.18 7.19 4.46
C ILE A 30 2.20 6.70 3.43
N SER A 31 3.26 6.03 3.87
CA SER A 31 4.30 5.52 2.96
C SER A 31 3.74 4.49 1.98
N ALA A 32 2.87 3.60 2.44
CA ALA A 32 2.23 2.62 1.58
C ALA A 32 1.39 3.29 0.49
N CYS A 33 0.58 4.26 0.86
CA CYS A 33 -0.27 5.00 -0.09
C CYS A 33 0.56 5.83 -1.07
N GLU A 34 1.64 6.45 -0.62
CA GLU A 34 2.57 7.17 -1.51
C GLU A 34 3.23 6.22 -2.51
N TYR A 35 3.68 5.08 -2.03
CA TYR A 35 4.31 4.06 -2.87
C TYR A 35 3.39 3.59 -3.99
N LEU A 36 2.10 3.43 -3.70
CA LEU A 36 1.11 3.02 -4.69
C LEU A 36 0.63 4.16 -5.60
N GLY A 37 1.11 5.38 -5.39
CA GLY A 37 0.68 6.54 -6.16
C GLY A 37 -0.73 6.99 -5.85
N LEU A 38 -1.21 6.73 -4.64
CA LEU A 38 -2.57 7.07 -4.23
C LEU A 38 -2.67 8.39 -3.50
N ILE A 39 -1.59 8.83 -2.84
CA ILE A 39 -1.55 10.13 -2.16
C ILE A 39 -0.35 10.94 -2.60
N THR A 40 -0.46 12.24 -2.43
CA THR A 40 0.60 13.21 -2.73
C THR A 40 0.76 14.17 -1.57
N ARG A 41 1.94 14.80 -1.49
CA ARG A 41 2.29 15.77 -0.47
C ARG A 41 2.05 17.18 -0.99
N GLY A 42 1.60 18.05 -0.10
CA GLY A 42 1.45 19.45 -0.39
C GLY A 42 1.66 20.26 0.87
N MET A 43 1.34 21.54 0.81
CA MET A 43 1.38 22.43 1.97
C MET A 43 0.08 23.19 2.09
N ASN A 44 -0.40 23.40 3.33
CA ASN A 44 -1.55 24.24 3.59
C ASN A 44 -1.11 25.69 3.78
N GLU A 45 -2.06 26.58 4.05
CA GLU A 45 -1.80 28.01 4.25
C GLU A 45 -0.88 28.29 5.45
N ALA A 46 -0.92 27.41 6.47
CA ALA A 46 -0.05 27.51 7.64
C ALA A 46 1.35 26.94 7.40
N ARG A 47 1.68 26.55 6.15
CA ARG A 47 2.95 25.92 5.76
C ARG A 47 3.20 24.57 6.42
N GLU A 48 2.14 23.89 6.83
CA GLU A 48 2.23 22.53 7.31
C GLU A 48 2.10 21.56 6.14
N ARG A 49 2.82 20.44 6.21
CA ARG A 49 2.72 19.40 5.19
C ARG A 49 1.37 18.69 5.32
N VAL A 50 0.64 18.63 4.22
CA VAL A 50 -0.63 17.91 4.13
C VAL A 50 -0.56 16.82 3.09
N TYR A 51 -1.38 15.80 3.27
CA TYR A 51 -1.51 14.67 2.36
C TYR A 51 -2.88 14.72 1.72
N SER A 52 -2.91 14.48 0.42
CA SER A 52 -4.13 14.53 -0.40
C SER A 52 -4.14 13.34 -1.34
N LEU A 53 -5.31 12.94 -1.81
CA LEU A 53 -5.41 11.93 -2.85
C LEU A 53 -4.82 12.47 -4.15
N THR A 54 -4.16 11.58 -4.92
CA THR A 54 -3.83 11.87 -6.30
C THR A 54 -5.11 11.92 -7.11
N LYS A 55 -5.05 12.50 -8.32
CA LYS A 55 -6.20 12.57 -9.23
C LYS A 55 -6.74 11.17 -9.54
N GLU A 56 -5.85 10.24 -9.79
CA GLU A 56 -6.19 8.85 -10.08
C GLU A 56 -6.89 8.19 -8.88
N ALA A 57 -6.37 8.41 -7.68
CA ALA A 57 -6.97 7.85 -6.47
C ALA A 57 -8.35 8.45 -6.18
N ALA A 58 -8.52 9.75 -6.39
CA ALA A 58 -9.81 10.42 -6.21
C ALA A 58 -10.85 9.87 -7.19
N GLY A 59 -10.46 9.66 -8.45
CA GLY A 59 -11.33 9.03 -9.45
C GLY A 59 -11.73 7.62 -9.04
N LEU A 60 -10.77 6.84 -8.52
CA LEU A 60 -11.00 5.47 -8.07
C LEU A 60 -11.95 5.41 -6.86
N MET A 61 -11.78 6.30 -5.88
CA MET A 61 -12.65 6.35 -4.70
C MET A 61 -14.09 6.74 -5.03
N GLY A 62 -14.31 7.42 -6.15
CA GLY A 62 -15.63 7.76 -6.63
C GLY A 62 -16.35 6.65 -7.39
N THR A 63 -15.70 5.51 -7.63
CA THR A 63 -16.30 4.38 -8.35
C THR A 63 -17.03 3.43 -7.40
N CYS A 64 -17.73 2.44 -7.96
CA CYS A 64 -18.40 1.43 -7.15
C CYS A 64 -17.37 0.51 -6.45
N TYR A 65 -17.84 -0.22 -5.45
CA TYR A 65 -17.01 -1.09 -4.61
C TYR A 65 -16.09 -2.03 -5.43
N LYS A 66 -16.67 -2.74 -6.39
CA LYS A 66 -15.93 -3.71 -7.20
C LYS A 66 -14.81 -3.05 -8.01
N GLU A 67 -15.14 -1.96 -8.71
CA GLU A 67 -14.16 -1.22 -9.52
C GLU A 67 -13.06 -0.60 -8.65
N LYS A 68 -13.43 -0.10 -7.48
CA LYS A 68 -12.47 0.48 -6.52
C LYS A 68 -11.42 -0.55 -6.11
N TYR A 69 -11.84 -1.74 -5.70
CA TYR A 69 -10.89 -2.77 -5.26
C TYR A 69 -10.06 -3.35 -6.40
N LEU A 70 -10.65 -3.52 -7.59
CA LEU A 70 -9.90 -3.92 -8.78
C LEU A 70 -8.82 -2.88 -9.12
N GLY A 71 -9.14 -1.60 -9.02
CA GLY A 71 -8.18 -0.51 -9.25
C GLY A 71 -7.03 -0.53 -8.26
N LEU A 72 -7.31 -0.79 -6.97
CA LEU A 72 -6.26 -0.91 -5.95
C LEU A 72 -5.36 -2.12 -6.22
N VAL A 73 -5.94 -3.26 -6.59
CA VAL A 73 -5.17 -4.46 -6.94
C VAL A 73 -4.25 -4.17 -8.13
N LYS A 74 -4.74 -3.51 -9.18
CA LYS A 74 -3.92 -3.12 -10.32
C LYS A 74 -2.73 -2.26 -9.90
N ARG A 75 -2.94 -1.30 -9.01
CA ARG A 75 -1.88 -0.44 -8.50
C ARG A 75 -0.79 -1.22 -7.78
N ILE A 76 -1.18 -2.21 -7.00
CA ILE A 76 -0.24 -3.09 -6.31
C ILE A 76 0.56 -3.92 -7.33
N LEU A 77 -0.13 -4.54 -8.27
CA LEU A 77 0.48 -5.49 -9.20
C LEU A 77 1.33 -4.85 -10.31
N VAL A 78 1.28 -3.53 -10.52
CA VAL A 78 2.23 -2.87 -11.43
C VAL A 78 3.63 -2.79 -10.84
N ARG A 79 3.80 -2.97 -9.54
CA ARG A 79 5.12 -2.97 -8.92
C ARG A 79 5.81 -4.33 -9.13
N PRO A 80 7.07 -4.35 -9.64
CA PRO A 80 7.72 -5.60 -10.04
C PRO A 80 7.79 -6.66 -8.95
N VAL A 81 8.12 -6.29 -7.72
CA VAL A 81 8.19 -7.24 -6.60
C VAL A 81 6.82 -7.87 -6.33
N PHE A 82 5.76 -7.05 -6.26
CA PHE A 82 4.41 -7.56 -6.00
C PHE A 82 3.91 -8.42 -7.15
N TYR A 83 4.16 -8.02 -8.39
CA TYR A 83 3.82 -8.82 -9.56
C TYR A 83 4.49 -10.20 -9.51
N HIS A 84 5.78 -10.23 -9.22
CA HIS A 84 6.56 -11.47 -9.18
C HIS A 84 6.07 -12.40 -8.06
N VAL A 85 5.86 -11.85 -6.85
CA VAL A 85 5.37 -12.63 -5.71
C VAL A 85 3.95 -13.14 -5.96
N PHE A 86 3.09 -12.32 -6.55
CA PHE A 86 1.74 -12.73 -6.91
C PHE A 86 1.76 -13.86 -7.94
N PHE A 87 2.61 -13.78 -8.94
CA PHE A 87 2.78 -14.84 -9.93
C PHE A 87 3.21 -16.15 -9.27
N LEU A 88 4.18 -16.09 -8.35
CA LEU A 88 4.57 -17.27 -7.58
C LEU A 88 3.42 -17.83 -6.76
N SER A 89 2.59 -16.96 -6.18
CA SER A 89 1.43 -17.40 -5.40
C SER A 89 0.43 -18.17 -6.24
N LEU A 90 0.20 -17.72 -7.48
CA LEU A 90 -0.68 -18.42 -8.42
C LEU A 90 -0.13 -19.80 -8.77
N PHE A 91 1.17 -19.88 -9.03
CA PHE A 91 1.83 -21.12 -9.38
C PHE A 91 1.78 -22.14 -8.23
N ARG A 92 2.04 -21.69 -7.01
CA ARG A 92 2.05 -22.54 -5.81
C ARG A 92 0.67 -22.72 -5.18
N ARG A 93 -0.31 -21.94 -5.59
CA ARG A 93 -1.67 -21.88 -5.02
C ARG A 93 -1.70 -21.52 -3.53
N GLU A 94 -0.71 -20.79 -3.08
CA GLU A 94 -0.60 -20.29 -1.71
C GLU A 94 0.24 -19.03 -1.66
N VAL A 95 0.11 -18.24 -0.60
CA VAL A 95 0.97 -17.09 -0.38
C VAL A 95 2.39 -17.60 -0.12
N PRO A 96 3.42 -17.16 -0.88
CA PRO A 96 4.79 -17.60 -0.65
C PRO A 96 5.24 -17.30 0.77
N ASP A 97 6.09 -18.16 1.32
CA ASP A 97 6.60 -17.95 2.66
C ASP A 97 7.59 -16.78 2.73
N LYS A 98 7.97 -16.41 3.95
CA LYS A 98 8.87 -15.30 4.23
C LYS A 98 10.19 -15.42 3.44
N GLN A 99 10.77 -16.60 3.39
CA GLN A 99 12.07 -16.81 2.72
C GLN A 99 11.96 -16.61 1.21
N ALA A 100 10.90 -17.11 0.61
CA ALA A 100 10.65 -16.93 -0.82
C ALA A 100 10.49 -15.44 -1.17
N VAL A 101 9.78 -14.69 -0.35
CA VAL A 101 9.58 -13.24 -0.58
C VAL A 101 10.89 -12.48 -0.38
N ILE A 102 11.66 -12.82 0.65
CA ILE A 102 12.97 -12.20 0.87
C ILE A 102 13.89 -12.43 -0.33
N GLN A 103 13.87 -13.62 -0.90
CA GLN A 103 14.68 -13.94 -2.08
C GLN A 103 14.31 -13.04 -3.27
N VAL A 104 13.03 -12.84 -3.53
CA VAL A 104 12.55 -11.93 -4.58
C VAL A 104 13.00 -10.51 -4.30
N LEU A 105 12.84 -10.03 -3.06
CA LEU A 105 13.26 -8.68 -2.68
C LEU A 105 14.77 -8.47 -2.89
N LYS A 106 15.60 -9.45 -2.55
CA LYS A 106 17.05 -9.37 -2.78
C LYS A 106 17.40 -9.22 -4.25
N GLU A 107 16.69 -9.90 -5.13
CA GLU A 107 16.91 -9.80 -6.58
C GLU A 107 16.60 -8.41 -7.12
N PHE A 108 15.51 -7.78 -6.65
CA PHE A 108 15.11 -6.44 -7.11
C PHE A 108 15.76 -5.29 -6.34
N ARG A 109 16.09 -5.51 -5.08
CA ARG A 109 16.62 -4.48 -4.18
C ARG A 109 17.80 -5.03 -3.36
N PRO A 110 18.94 -5.33 -4.01
CA PRO A 110 20.09 -5.96 -3.33
C PRO A 110 20.73 -5.06 -2.28
N GLU A 111 20.48 -3.75 -2.32
CA GLU A 111 21.05 -2.77 -1.37
C GLU A 111 20.37 -2.77 0.01
N LEU A 112 19.24 -3.45 0.16
CA LEU A 112 18.48 -3.43 1.42
C LEU A 112 19.15 -4.27 2.50
N SER A 113 19.13 -3.79 3.75
CA SER A 113 19.65 -4.53 4.91
C SER A 113 18.72 -5.72 5.23
N ASP A 114 19.26 -6.70 5.98
CA ASP A 114 18.48 -7.88 6.37
C ASP A 114 17.25 -7.52 7.18
N SER A 115 17.36 -6.58 8.12
CA SER A 115 16.21 -6.13 8.92
C SER A 115 15.13 -5.48 8.07
N THR A 116 15.52 -4.69 7.07
CA THR A 116 14.59 -4.07 6.13
C THR A 116 13.93 -5.12 5.25
N LEU A 117 14.67 -6.10 4.77
CA LEU A 117 14.12 -7.20 3.97
C LEU A 117 13.07 -7.98 4.75
N ILE A 118 13.33 -8.30 6.01
CA ILE A 118 12.37 -9.00 6.88
C ILE A 118 11.09 -8.19 7.04
N ARG A 119 11.21 -6.92 7.33
CA ARG A 119 10.06 -6.02 7.52
C ARG A 119 9.24 -5.88 6.24
N ARG A 120 9.91 -5.67 5.11
CA ARG A 120 9.22 -5.51 3.81
C ARG A 120 8.61 -6.81 3.33
N SER A 121 9.20 -7.96 3.64
CA SER A 121 8.62 -9.25 3.29
C SER A 121 7.25 -9.46 3.96
N ALA A 122 7.11 -9.03 5.21
CA ALA A 122 5.83 -9.10 5.91
C ALA A 122 4.77 -8.24 5.22
N THR A 123 5.14 -7.03 4.78
CA THR A 123 4.24 -6.14 4.03
C THR A 123 3.81 -6.76 2.71
N VAL A 124 4.74 -7.28 1.93
CA VAL A 124 4.44 -7.91 0.63
C VAL A 124 3.51 -9.10 0.82
N ARG A 125 3.81 -9.98 1.77
CA ARG A 125 2.97 -11.14 2.05
C ARG A 125 1.55 -10.73 2.47
N GLY A 126 1.46 -9.71 3.32
CA GLY A 126 0.15 -9.21 3.79
C GLY A 126 -0.72 -8.69 2.64
N TRP A 127 -0.14 -7.96 1.71
CA TRP A 127 -0.88 -7.41 0.56
C TRP A 127 -1.28 -8.51 -0.43
N ILE A 128 -0.42 -9.47 -0.67
CA ILE A 128 -0.76 -10.62 -1.54
C ILE A 128 -1.88 -11.46 -0.89
N ALA A 129 -1.81 -11.70 0.42
CA ALA A 129 -2.86 -12.41 1.14
C ALA A 129 -4.21 -11.67 1.06
N TRP A 130 -4.17 -10.34 1.13
CA TRP A 130 -5.37 -9.51 0.98
C TRP A 130 -6.00 -9.66 -0.41
N ILE A 131 -5.18 -9.67 -1.48
CA ILE A 131 -5.65 -9.87 -2.84
C ILE A 131 -6.35 -11.24 -2.96
N TRP A 132 -5.75 -12.29 -2.41
CA TRP A 132 -6.36 -13.62 -2.38
C TRP A 132 -7.69 -13.64 -1.64
N LYS A 133 -7.77 -12.95 -0.52
CA LYS A 133 -9.00 -12.83 0.26
C LYS A 133 -10.10 -12.14 -0.56
N LEU A 134 -9.78 -11.06 -1.25
CA LEU A 134 -10.73 -10.38 -2.14
C LEU A 134 -11.26 -11.32 -3.23
N ALA A 135 -10.39 -12.14 -3.81
CA ALA A 135 -10.78 -13.07 -4.86
C ALA A 135 -11.74 -14.17 -4.33
N LYS A 136 -11.57 -14.59 -3.07
CA LYS A 136 -12.46 -15.57 -2.45
C LYS A 136 -13.81 -14.98 -2.07
N ASP A 137 -13.83 -13.75 -1.58
CA ASP A 137 -15.04 -13.08 -1.09
C ASP A 137 -15.84 -12.44 -2.23
N GLY A 138 -15.20 -12.25 -3.36
CA GLY A 138 -15.82 -11.70 -4.56
C GLY A 138 -16.38 -12.76 -5.46
#